data_170bb10adf8ea4487d627f0ec896225b
#
_entry.id   170bb10adf8ea4487d627f0ec896225b
#
_cell.length_a   1.000
_cell.length_b   1.000
_cell.length_c   1.000
_cell.angle_alpha   90.00
_cell.angle_beta   90.00
_cell.angle_gamma   90.00
#
_symmetry.space_group_name_H-M   'P 1'
#
loop_
_entity.id
_entity.type
_entity.pdbx_description
1 polymer ?
#
loop_
_entity_poly.entity_id
_entity_poly.type
_entity_poly.pdbx_seq_one_letter_code
_entity_poly.pdbx_strand_id
1 'polypeptide(L)'
;MIANDARTMVYDTLYKYEYDIPQELEDKINEEIIAAAERMKFRCKVELFPCDDERAQDVEFRRSIVIYYHSLGYNCYVTPDNGNFVLVVEW
;
A
#
# COMPACT_ATOMS: atom_id res chain seq x y z
N MET A 1 18.51 12.94 -12.46
CA MET A 1 17.46 12.04 -11.92
C MET A 1 18.11 10.83 -11.27
N ILE A 2 17.77 10.56 -10.04
CA ILE A 2 18.25 9.36 -9.35
C ILE A 2 17.36 8.16 -9.69
N ALA A 3 17.85 6.95 -9.43
CA ALA A 3 17.13 5.73 -9.77
C ALA A 3 15.74 5.64 -9.12
N ASN A 4 15.59 6.14 -7.91
CA ASN A 4 14.30 6.13 -7.21
C ASN A 4 13.27 7.02 -7.90
N ASP A 5 13.69 8.16 -8.43
CA ASP A 5 12.79 9.06 -9.15
C ASP A 5 12.29 8.41 -10.44
N ALA A 6 13.19 7.74 -11.16
CA ALA A 6 12.83 7.04 -12.39
C ALA A 6 11.85 5.89 -12.10
N ARG A 7 12.09 5.14 -11.03
CA ARG A 7 11.21 4.05 -10.61
C ARG A 7 9.82 4.56 -10.25
N THR A 8 9.75 5.66 -9.50
CA THR A 8 8.49 6.27 -9.11
C THR A 8 7.68 6.70 -10.32
N MET A 9 8.32 7.32 -11.31
CA MET A 9 7.67 7.73 -12.54
C MET A 9 7.07 6.54 -13.30
N VAL A 10 7.81 5.44 -13.39
CA VAL A 10 7.34 4.23 -14.09
C VAL A 10 6.13 3.64 -13.37
N TYR A 11 6.21 3.50 -12.06
CA TYR A 11 5.12 2.95 -11.27
C TYR A 11 3.88 3.84 -11.31
N ASP A 12 4.03 5.15 -11.21
CA ASP A 12 2.91 6.09 -11.32
C ASP A 12 2.22 5.97 -12.67
N THR A 13 3.00 5.81 -13.74
CA THR A 13 2.45 5.67 -15.08
C THR A 13 1.64 4.39 -15.23
N LEU A 14 2.18 3.26 -14.78
CA LEU A 14 1.48 1.98 -14.80
C LEU A 14 0.21 2.05 -13.97
N TYR A 15 0.30 2.64 -12.81
CA TYR A 15 -0.79 2.74 -11.85
C TYR A 15 -1.95 3.55 -12.36
N LYS A 16 -1.64 4.69 -12.95
CA LYS A 16 -2.60 5.64 -13.44
C LYS A 16 -3.55 5.05 -14.48
N TYR A 17 -3.09 4.06 -15.25
CA TYR A 17 -3.88 3.47 -16.32
C TYR A 17 -4.60 2.17 -15.92
N GLU A 18 -4.18 1.53 -14.85
CA GLU A 18 -4.70 0.20 -14.52
C GLU A 18 -5.60 0.14 -13.28
N TYR A 19 -5.31 0.94 -12.24
CA TYR A 19 -6.01 0.79 -10.97
C TYR A 19 -6.21 2.10 -10.24
N ASP A 20 -7.42 2.29 -9.73
CA ASP A 20 -7.72 3.38 -8.81
C ASP A 20 -7.81 2.81 -7.39
N ILE A 21 -6.97 3.30 -6.49
CA ILE A 21 -7.10 2.97 -5.08
C ILE A 21 -8.21 3.84 -4.50
N PRO A 22 -9.23 3.24 -3.85
CA PRO A 22 -10.26 4.04 -3.21
C PRO A 22 -9.67 5.04 -2.23
N GLN A 23 -10.16 6.27 -2.27
CA GLN A 23 -9.65 7.35 -1.42
C GLN A 23 -9.73 6.99 0.06
N GLU A 24 -10.80 6.32 0.47
CA GLU A 24 -10.99 5.88 1.86
C GLU A 24 -9.87 4.97 2.33
N LEU A 25 -9.46 4.06 1.45
CA LEU A 25 -8.39 3.12 1.76
C LEU A 25 -7.04 3.83 1.82
N GLU A 26 -6.77 4.72 0.88
CA GLU A 26 -5.56 5.53 0.86
C GLU A 26 -5.46 6.39 2.12
N ASP A 27 -6.55 7.05 2.50
CA ASP A 27 -6.59 7.87 3.71
C ASP A 27 -6.30 7.05 4.96
N LYS A 28 -6.89 5.85 5.06
CA LYS A 28 -6.66 4.95 6.18
C LYS A 28 -5.20 4.55 6.29
N ILE A 29 -4.59 4.18 5.17
CA ILE A 29 -3.18 3.78 5.14
C ILE A 29 -2.28 4.95 5.54
N ASN A 30 -2.54 6.12 4.97
CA ASN A 30 -1.74 7.31 5.26
C ASN A 30 -1.86 7.74 6.72
N GLU A 31 -3.04 7.66 7.31
CA GLU A 31 -3.24 7.97 8.73
C GLU A 31 -2.42 7.04 9.63
N GLU A 32 -2.38 5.75 9.31
CA GLU A 32 -1.61 4.78 10.08
C GLU A 32 -0.10 5.02 9.95
N ILE A 33 0.36 5.38 8.75
CA ILE A 33 1.78 5.72 8.53
C ILE A 33 2.15 6.94 9.36
N ILE A 34 1.34 7.99 9.31
CA ILE A 34 1.58 9.23 10.06
C ILE A 34 1.60 8.95 11.56
N ALA A 35 0.62 8.20 12.06
CA ALA A 35 0.54 7.87 13.49
C ALA A 35 1.77 7.10 13.95
N ALA A 36 2.25 6.14 13.16
CA ALA A 36 3.45 5.38 13.48
C ALA A 36 4.71 6.27 13.46
N ALA A 37 4.82 7.15 12.47
CA ALA A 37 5.94 8.06 12.36
C ALA A 37 5.99 9.04 13.55
N GLU A 38 4.84 9.52 14.00
CA GLU A 38 4.74 10.39 15.18
C GLU A 38 5.20 9.69 16.46
N ARG A 39 5.08 8.37 16.50
CA ARG A 39 5.57 7.54 17.60
C ARG A 39 7.01 7.10 17.40
N MET A 40 7.71 7.67 16.42
CA MET A 40 9.09 7.36 16.07
C MET A 40 9.28 5.89 15.66
N LYS A 41 8.28 5.28 15.05
CA LYS A 41 8.36 3.94 14.50
C LYS A 41 8.69 4.02 13.03
N PHE A 42 9.30 2.96 12.51
CA PHE A 42 9.69 2.87 11.10
C PHE A 42 8.88 1.82 10.35
N ARG A 43 7.75 1.41 10.92
CA ARG A 43 6.92 0.35 10.40
C ARG A 43 5.49 0.49 10.93
N CYS A 44 4.51 0.12 10.10
CA CYS A 44 3.13 0.00 10.56
C CYS A 44 2.41 -1.14 9.83
N LYS A 45 1.30 -1.57 10.41
CA LYS A 45 0.39 -2.55 9.82
C LYS A 45 -0.96 -1.90 9.66
N VAL A 46 -1.57 -2.06 8.50
CA VAL A 46 -2.88 -1.49 8.20
C VAL A 46 -3.82 -2.62 7.77
N GLU A 47 -4.92 -2.81 8.47
CA GLU A 47 -5.94 -3.75 8.03
C GLU A 47 -6.64 -3.19 6.80
N LEU A 48 -6.63 -3.94 5.70
CA LEU A 48 -7.22 -3.50 4.45
C LEU A 48 -8.69 -3.92 4.33
N PHE A 49 -8.92 -5.23 4.33
CA PHE A 49 -10.26 -5.80 4.19
C PHE A 49 -10.22 -7.27 4.62
N PRO A 50 -11.39 -7.87 4.94
CA PRO A 50 -11.46 -9.30 5.28
C PRO A 50 -11.02 -10.19 4.12
N CYS A 51 -10.43 -11.35 4.43
CA CYS A 51 -9.97 -12.28 3.40
C CYS A 51 -11.10 -12.84 2.53
N ASP A 52 -12.33 -12.79 3.00
CA ASP A 52 -13.51 -13.23 2.24
C ASP A 52 -14.19 -12.09 1.46
N ASP A 53 -13.65 -10.89 1.53
CA ASP A 53 -14.14 -9.75 0.74
C ASP A 53 -13.83 -9.98 -0.75
N GLU A 54 -14.69 -9.47 -1.64
CA GLU A 54 -14.46 -9.58 -3.08
C GLU A 54 -13.13 -8.98 -3.49
N ARG A 55 -12.72 -7.88 -2.89
CA ARG A 55 -11.45 -7.23 -3.18
C ARG A 55 -10.26 -8.10 -2.79
N ALA A 56 -10.44 -8.96 -1.78
CA ALA A 56 -9.40 -9.88 -1.34
C ALA A 56 -9.14 -10.97 -2.37
N GLN A 57 -10.13 -11.30 -3.18
CA GLN A 57 -9.99 -12.30 -4.25
C GLN A 57 -9.30 -11.72 -5.49
N ASP A 58 -9.21 -10.41 -5.59
CA ASP A 58 -8.56 -9.75 -6.71
C ASP A 58 -7.08 -9.54 -6.42
N VAL A 59 -6.26 -10.44 -6.93
CA VAL A 59 -4.80 -10.40 -6.75
C VAL A 59 -4.22 -9.11 -7.35
N GLU A 60 -4.78 -8.67 -8.47
CA GLU A 60 -4.32 -7.45 -9.15
C GLU A 60 -4.57 -6.21 -8.28
N PHE A 61 -5.72 -6.15 -7.62
CA PHE A 61 -6.03 -5.04 -6.72
C PHE A 61 -5.06 -4.98 -5.54
N ARG A 62 -4.76 -6.13 -4.93
CA ARG A 62 -3.80 -6.18 -3.82
C ARG A 62 -2.40 -5.78 -4.27
N ARG A 63 -1.99 -6.27 -5.45
CA ARG A 63 -0.70 -5.93 -6.03
C ARG A 63 -0.60 -4.44 -6.32
N SER A 64 -1.67 -3.83 -6.79
CA SER A 64 -1.69 -2.41 -7.12
C SER A 64 -1.44 -1.52 -5.89
N ILE A 65 -1.96 -1.91 -4.74
CA ILE A 65 -1.71 -1.18 -3.49
C ILE A 65 -0.21 -1.22 -3.15
N VAL A 66 0.40 -2.40 -3.26
CA VAL A 66 1.82 -2.58 -2.98
C VAL A 66 2.67 -1.75 -3.94
N ILE A 67 2.37 -1.80 -5.23
CA ILE A 67 3.11 -1.04 -6.25
C ILE A 67 3.01 0.46 -5.99
N TYR A 68 1.82 0.93 -5.65
CA TYR A 68 1.61 2.36 -5.37
C TYR A 68 2.50 2.84 -4.21
N TYR A 69 2.50 2.13 -3.08
CA TYR A 69 3.31 2.53 -1.95
C TYR A 69 4.81 2.32 -2.17
N HIS A 70 5.19 1.32 -2.97
CA HIS A 70 6.58 1.20 -3.41
C HIS A 70 7.01 2.41 -4.24
N SER A 71 6.13 2.92 -5.09
CA SER A 71 6.44 4.09 -5.90
C SER A 71 6.70 5.34 -5.06
N LEU A 72 6.12 5.37 -3.86
CA LEU A 72 6.33 6.48 -2.91
C LEU A 72 7.58 6.29 -2.05
N GLY A 73 8.30 5.19 -2.21
CA GLY A 73 9.55 4.95 -1.51
C GLY A 73 9.45 4.02 -0.30
N TYR A 74 8.28 3.46 -0.04
CA TYR A 74 8.10 2.53 1.08
C TYR A 74 8.44 1.11 0.68
N ASN A 75 8.90 0.31 1.64
CA ASN A 75 8.91 -1.14 1.50
C ASN A 75 7.61 -1.66 2.05
N CYS A 76 6.88 -2.44 1.28
CA CYS A 76 5.58 -2.93 1.75
C CYS A 76 5.21 -4.26 1.12
N TYR A 77 4.31 -4.97 1.80
CA TYR A 77 3.75 -6.22 1.29
C TYR A 77 2.38 -6.44 1.93
N VAL A 78 1.55 -7.24 1.29
CA VAL A 78 0.23 -7.62 1.79
C VAL A 78 0.29 -9.07 2.24
N THR A 79 -0.21 -9.34 3.44
CA THR A 79 -0.22 -10.68 4.02
C THR A 79 -1.54 -10.92 4.75
N PRO A 80 -2.06 -12.16 4.76
CA PRO A 80 -3.22 -12.47 5.58
C PRO A 80 -2.84 -12.54 7.06
N ASP A 81 -3.67 -11.95 7.92
CA ASP A 81 -3.46 -11.96 9.37
C ASP A 81 -4.82 -11.90 10.07
N ASN A 82 -5.12 -12.91 10.90
CA ASN A 82 -6.38 -13.00 11.67
C ASN A 82 -7.65 -12.82 10.81
N GLY A 83 -7.65 -13.43 9.63
CA GLY A 83 -8.80 -13.39 8.73
C GLY A 83 -8.94 -12.12 7.90
N ASN A 84 -7.97 -11.21 7.99
CA ASN A 84 -7.93 -9.99 7.18
C ASN A 84 -6.66 -9.95 6.35
N PHE A 85 -6.70 -9.24 5.22
CA PHE A 85 -5.48 -8.87 4.53
C PHE A 85 -4.94 -7.58 5.15
N VAL A 86 -3.67 -7.59 5.46
CA VAL A 86 -2.97 -6.50 6.14
C VAL A 86 -1.83 -6.01 5.25
N LEU A 87 -1.71 -4.71 5.11
CA LEU A 87 -0.57 -4.08 4.46
C LEU A 87 0.48 -3.76 5.52
N VAL A 88 1.67 -4.31 5.36
CA VAL A 88 2.82 -3.97 6.21
C VAL A 88 3.65 -2.97 5.45
N VAL A 89 3.88 -1.80 6.04
CA VAL A 89 4.62 -0.70 5.42
C VAL A 89 5.83 -0.38 6.29
N GLU A 90 6.98 -0.27 5.65
CA GLU A 90 8.24 0.04 6.34
C GLU A 90 8.93 1.21 5.63
N TRP A 91 9.63 2.02 6.40
CA TRP A 91 10.39 3.15 5.86
C TRP A 91 11.70 3.41 6.61
#